data_2b8731670fe13189d8da81fdbcc89c0b
#
_entry.id   2b8731670fe13189d8da81fdbcc89c0b
#
_cell.length_a   1.000
_cell.length_b   1.000
_cell.length_c   1.000
_cell.angle_alpha   90.00
_cell.angle_beta   90.00
_cell.angle_gamma   90.00
#
_symmetry.space_group_name_H-M   'P 1'
#
loop_
_entity.id
_entity.type
_entity.pdbx_description
1 polymer ?
#
loop_
_entity_poly.entity_id
_entity_poly.type
_entity_poly.pdbx_seq_one_letter_code
_entity_poly.pdbx_strand_id
1 'polypeptide(L)'
;FLDIGTGGGFPGIPLAIMLPELRGVLADSTGKKIDAVKEFIDKLKLSNVIAENSRVEDPAFIEKHKGTFDLIVSRAVVPIIILFRYSLPLVKDKAFIIAMKGGDLDEEFKKAELKYKSFIKKSTVYELAYKPTNLRNKKGKKLVVIELQK
;
A
#
# COMPACT_ATOMS: atom_id res chain seq x y z
N PHE A 1 -7.74 -5.70 2.72
CA PHE A 1 -6.63 -4.78 2.45
C PHE A 1 -6.88 -3.91 1.22
N LEU A 2 -6.18 -2.81 1.12
CA LEU A 2 -6.13 -1.98 -0.08
C LEU A 2 -4.68 -1.88 -0.58
N ASP A 3 -4.46 -2.21 -1.86
CA ASP A 3 -3.19 -1.97 -2.56
C ASP A 3 -3.29 -0.66 -3.36
N ILE A 4 -2.65 0.40 -2.85
CA ILE A 4 -2.67 1.73 -3.46
C ILE A 4 -1.63 1.82 -4.56
N GLY A 5 -2.08 2.07 -5.79
CA GLY A 5 -1.22 2.13 -6.96
C GLY A 5 -0.66 0.75 -7.31
N THR A 6 -1.52 -0.24 -7.40
CA THR A 6 -1.15 -1.65 -7.58
C THR A 6 -0.31 -1.91 -8.85
N GLY A 7 -0.40 -1.04 -9.85
CA GLY A 7 0.33 -1.20 -11.10
C GLY A 7 0.00 -2.50 -11.80
N GLY A 8 0.97 -3.38 -11.95
CA GLY A 8 0.80 -4.74 -12.47
C GLY A 8 0.30 -5.77 -11.45
N GLY A 9 -0.28 -5.33 -10.33
CA GLY A 9 -0.82 -6.21 -9.30
C GLY A 9 0.13 -6.49 -8.13
N PHE A 10 1.13 -5.64 -7.90
CA PHE A 10 2.13 -5.83 -6.85
C PHE A 10 2.10 -4.73 -5.79
N PRO A 11 2.01 -5.11 -4.48
CA PRO A 11 2.08 -6.47 -3.93
C PRO A 11 0.75 -7.21 -3.84
N GLY A 12 -0.37 -6.65 -4.31
CA GLY A 12 -1.72 -7.15 -4.07
C GLY A 12 -1.96 -8.59 -4.54
N ILE A 13 -1.55 -8.97 -5.76
CA ILE A 13 -1.74 -10.34 -6.28
C ILE A 13 -0.93 -11.36 -5.49
N PRO A 14 0.38 -11.19 -5.23
CA PRO A 14 1.13 -12.08 -4.35
C PRO A 14 0.50 -12.26 -2.96
N LEU A 15 0.00 -11.18 -2.36
CA LEU A 15 -0.70 -11.25 -1.08
C LEU A 15 -1.97 -12.10 -1.18
N ALA A 16 -2.77 -11.91 -2.23
CA ALA A 16 -3.99 -12.67 -2.45
C ALA A 16 -3.73 -14.17 -2.64
N ILE A 17 -2.62 -14.53 -3.28
CA ILE A 17 -2.22 -15.93 -3.47
C ILE A 17 -1.77 -16.57 -2.14
N MET A 18 -0.91 -15.85 -1.41
CA MET A 18 -0.26 -16.39 -0.20
C MET A 18 -1.17 -16.37 1.03
N LEU A 19 -2.14 -15.47 1.06
CA LEU A 19 -3.06 -15.23 2.19
C LEU A 19 -4.50 -15.22 1.68
N PRO A 20 -5.05 -16.38 1.32
CA PRO A 20 -6.37 -16.48 0.67
C PRO A 20 -7.54 -16.03 1.59
N GLU A 21 -7.32 -15.95 2.88
CA GLU A 21 -8.26 -15.40 3.85
C GLU A 21 -8.35 -13.86 3.83
N LEU A 22 -7.35 -13.17 3.30
CA LEU A 22 -7.38 -11.73 3.14
C LEU A 22 -8.25 -11.33 1.94
N ARG A 23 -9.20 -10.43 2.17
CA ARG A 23 -9.97 -9.80 1.10
C ARG A 23 -9.35 -8.45 0.74
N GLY A 24 -9.21 -8.16 -0.54
CA GLY A 24 -8.52 -6.95 -0.97
C GLY A 24 -9.10 -6.25 -2.18
N VAL A 25 -8.78 -4.95 -2.25
CA VAL A 25 -9.01 -4.10 -3.40
C VAL A 25 -7.66 -3.66 -3.94
N LEU A 26 -7.43 -3.88 -5.24
CA LEU A 26 -6.25 -3.45 -5.95
C LEU A 26 -6.62 -2.24 -6.80
N ALA A 27 -6.16 -1.05 -6.41
CA ALA A 27 -6.54 0.21 -7.04
C ALA A 27 -5.37 0.82 -7.84
N ASP A 28 -5.67 1.29 -9.04
CA ASP A 28 -4.75 2.10 -9.87
C ASP A 28 -5.56 3.04 -10.77
N SER A 29 -5.05 4.24 -11.00
CA SER A 29 -5.71 5.22 -11.88
C SER A 29 -5.55 4.91 -13.37
N THR A 30 -4.69 3.97 -13.73
CA THR A 30 -4.38 3.61 -15.11
C THR A 30 -5.23 2.42 -15.57
N GLY A 31 -6.24 2.67 -16.42
CA GLY A 31 -7.17 1.65 -16.89
C GLY A 31 -6.50 0.42 -17.49
N LYS A 32 -5.51 0.60 -18.40
CA LYS A 32 -4.77 -0.52 -19.01
C LYS A 32 -4.08 -1.43 -18.00
N LYS A 33 -3.56 -0.87 -16.90
CA LYS A 33 -2.96 -1.67 -15.82
C LYS A 33 -4.02 -2.48 -15.08
N ILE A 34 -5.14 -1.86 -14.78
CA ILE A 34 -6.28 -2.53 -14.11
C ILE A 34 -6.87 -3.63 -14.99
N ASP A 35 -6.98 -3.44 -16.30
CA ASP A 35 -7.43 -4.49 -17.21
C ASP A 35 -6.50 -5.71 -17.16
N ALA A 36 -5.19 -5.51 -17.17
CA ALA A 36 -4.21 -6.59 -17.01
C ALA A 36 -4.32 -7.27 -15.63
N VAL A 37 -4.52 -6.50 -14.56
CA VAL A 37 -4.71 -7.06 -13.21
C VAL A 37 -5.99 -7.90 -13.12
N LYS A 38 -7.09 -7.47 -13.73
CA LYS A 38 -8.32 -8.26 -13.84
C LYS A 38 -8.10 -9.57 -14.57
N GLU A 39 -7.36 -9.53 -15.67
CA GLU A 39 -6.99 -10.75 -16.42
C GLU A 39 -6.17 -11.72 -15.57
N PHE A 40 -5.22 -11.22 -14.75
CA PHE A 40 -4.46 -12.07 -13.83
C PHE A 40 -5.35 -12.67 -12.73
N ILE A 41 -6.25 -11.88 -12.14
CA ILE A 41 -7.21 -12.35 -11.14
C ILE A 41 -8.03 -13.51 -11.71
N ASP A 42 -8.56 -13.36 -12.92
CA ASP A 42 -9.37 -14.38 -13.59
C ASP A 42 -8.56 -15.64 -13.91
N LYS A 43 -7.39 -15.50 -14.51
CA LYS A 43 -6.51 -16.62 -14.87
C LYS A 43 -6.02 -17.40 -13.64
N LEU A 44 -5.72 -16.71 -12.56
CA LEU A 44 -5.28 -17.31 -11.30
C LEU A 44 -6.47 -17.77 -10.42
N LYS A 45 -7.71 -17.52 -10.86
CA LYS A 45 -8.95 -17.87 -10.16
C LYS A 45 -8.97 -17.33 -8.72
N LEU A 46 -8.49 -16.09 -8.52
CA LEU A 46 -8.49 -15.45 -7.22
C LEU A 46 -9.89 -14.92 -6.90
N SER A 47 -10.49 -15.42 -5.84
CA SER A 47 -11.84 -15.04 -5.39
C SER A 47 -11.83 -14.00 -4.25
N ASN A 48 -10.68 -13.70 -3.72
CA ASN A 48 -10.51 -12.86 -2.53
C ASN A 48 -10.06 -11.42 -2.83
N VAL A 49 -9.87 -11.06 -4.11
CA VAL A 49 -9.49 -9.70 -4.52
C VAL A 49 -10.27 -9.22 -5.72
N ILE A 50 -10.45 -7.90 -5.79
CA ILE A 50 -10.98 -7.20 -6.95
C ILE A 50 -10.03 -6.09 -7.39
N ALA A 51 -10.08 -5.71 -8.66
CA ALA A 51 -9.31 -4.59 -9.19
C ALA A 51 -10.24 -3.42 -9.55
N GLU A 52 -9.91 -2.21 -9.08
CA GLU A 52 -10.67 -0.99 -9.32
C GLU A 52 -9.83 0.06 -10.05
N ASN A 53 -10.35 0.54 -11.18
CA ASN A 53 -9.76 1.67 -11.88
C ASN A 53 -10.24 2.96 -11.24
N SER A 54 -9.50 3.47 -10.28
CA SER A 54 -9.84 4.69 -9.56
C SER A 54 -8.60 5.32 -8.93
N ARG A 55 -8.71 6.62 -8.66
CA ARG A 55 -7.81 7.30 -7.74
C ARG A 55 -8.36 7.15 -6.33
N VAL A 56 -7.52 6.73 -5.40
CA VAL A 56 -7.97 6.47 -4.01
C VAL A 56 -8.35 7.74 -3.24
N GLU A 57 -7.91 8.90 -3.73
CA GLU A 57 -8.28 10.22 -3.23
C GLU A 57 -9.60 10.77 -3.79
N ASP A 58 -10.19 10.11 -4.78
CA ASP A 58 -11.46 10.55 -5.35
C ASP A 58 -12.60 10.42 -4.34
N PRO A 59 -13.49 11.43 -4.25
CA PRO A 59 -14.61 11.41 -3.31
C PRO A 59 -15.49 10.16 -3.42
N ALA A 60 -15.74 9.69 -4.64
CA ALA A 60 -16.54 8.49 -4.87
C ALA A 60 -15.87 7.23 -4.32
N PHE A 61 -14.55 7.10 -4.47
CA PHE A 61 -13.79 5.99 -3.91
C PHE A 61 -13.78 6.05 -2.37
N ILE A 62 -13.56 7.24 -1.82
CA ILE A 62 -13.56 7.46 -0.37
C ILE A 62 -14.93 7.11 0.23
N GLU A 63 -16.02 7.59 -0.36
CA GLU A 63 -17.37 7.30 0.13
C GLU A 63 -17.68 5.81 0.10
N LYS A 64 -17.30 5.13 -0.99
CA LYS A 64 -17.51 3.68 -1.15
C LYS A 64 -16.72 2.85 -0.12
N HIS A 65 -15.51 3.28 0.23
CA HIS A 65 -14.56 2.48 1.01
C HIS A 65 -14.20 3.08 2.38
N LYS A 66 -14.94 4.09 2.85
CA LYS A 66 -14.70 4.77 4.12
C LYS A 66 -14.64 3.79 5.30
N GLY A 67 -13.55 3.82 6.06
CA GLY A 67 -13.39 3.00 7.26
C GLY A 67 -13.43 1.49 7.02
N THR A 68 -13.08 1.02 5.82
CA THR A 68 -13.24 -0.39 5.42
C THR A 68 -11.99 -1.23 5.69
N PHE A 69 -10.80 -0.67 5.49
CA PHE A 69 -9.57 -1.46 5.44
C PHE A 69 -8.85 -1.57 6.78
N ASP A 70 -8.35 -2.78 7.05
CA ASP A 70 -7.46 -3.08 8.18
C ASP A 70 -6.00 -2.90 7.81
N LEU A 71 -5.69 -2.96 6.51
CA LEU A 71 -4.33 -2.90 5.99
C LEU A 71 -4.28 -2.10 4.68
N ILE A 72 -3.36 -1.16 4.62
CA ILE A 72 -2.96 -0.50 3.38
C ILE A 72 -1.58 -1.02 2.99
N VAL A 73 -1.43 -1.43 1.75
CA VAL A 73 -0.14 -1.76 1.16
C VAL A 73 0.16 -0.82 0.00
N SER A 74 1.42 -0.47 -0.19
CA SER A 74 1.82 0.40 -1.30
C SER A 74 3.29 0.18 -1.66
N ARG A 75 3.60 0.25 -2.96
CA ARG A 75 4.95 0.10 -3.46
C ARG A 75 5.39 1.35 -4.24
N ALA A 76 6.23 2.18 -3.60
CA ALA A 76 6.92 3.33 -4.21
C ALA A 76 6.01 4.34 -4.96
N VAL A 77 4.73 4.49 -4.53
CA VAL A 77 3.75 5.30 -5.27
C VAL A 77 3.87 6.78 -4.93
N VAL A 78 3.86 7.10 -3.63
CA VAL A 78 3.83 8.48 -3.15
C VAL A 78 4.68 8.64 -1.88
N PRO A 79 5.05 9.88 -1.49
CA PRO A 79 5.64 10.15 -0.18
C PRO A 79 4.76 9.66 0.97
N ILE A 80 5.38 9.30 2.10
CA ILE A 80 4.68 8.76 3.29
C ILE A 80 3.58 9.71 3.77
N ILE A 81 3.83 11.01 3.78
CA ILE A 81 2.84 12.02 4.17
C ILE A 81 1.59 12.00 3.28
N ILE A 82 1.75 11.74 1.99
CA ILE A 82 0.64 11.60 1.04
C ILE A 82 -0.07 10.27 1.23
N LEU A 83 0.69 9.19 1.48
CA LEU A 83 0.13 7.89 1.77
C LEU A 83 -0.77 7.93 3.01
N PHE A 84 -0.37 8.64 4.07
CA PHE A 84 -1.23 8.91 5.23
C PHE A 84 -2.52 9.61 4.83
N ARG A 85 -2.41 10.71 4.05
CA ARG A 85 -3.59 11.47 3.60
C ARG A 85 -4.59 10.60 2.86
N TYR A 86 -4.12 9.70 2.01
CA TYR A 86 -4.97 8.78 1.25
C TYR A 86 -5.56 7.67 2.14
N SER A 87 -4.77 7.16 3.08
CA SER A 87 -5.16 6.02 3.90
C SER A 87 -6.16 6.35 5.00
N LEU A 88 -5.98 7.48 5.69
CA LEU A 88 -6.76 7.80 6.89
C LEU A 88 -8.29 7.76 6.70
N PRO A 89 -8.87 8.28 5.60
CA PRO A 89 -10.32 8.15 5.40
C PRO A 89 -10.79 6.72 5.21
N LEU A 90 -9.92 5.85 4.69
CA LEU A 90 -10.26 4.51 4.20
C LEU A 90 -10.07 3.42 5.24
N VAL A 91 -9.23 3.65 6.24
CA VAL A 91 -8.90 2.66 7.26
C VAL A 91 -9.84 2.70 8.46
N LYS A 92 -10.00 1.55 9.11
CA LYS A 92 -10.63 1.39 10.42
C LYS A 92 -9.83 2.11 11.52
N ASP A 93 -10.38 2.14 12.73
CA ASP A 93 -9.75 2.80 13.89
C ASP A 93 -8.37 2.20 14.24
N LYS A 94 -8.23 0.88 14.04
CA LYS A 94 -6.96 0.17 14.16
C LYS A 94 -6.61 -0.43 12.81
N ALA A 95 -5.46 -0.04 12.26
CA ALA A 95 -5.04 -0.50 10.95
C ALA A 95 -3.53 -0.42 10.79
N PHE A 96 -3.03 -0.99 9.70
CA PHE A 96 -1.62 -0.94 9.33
C PHE A 96 -1.43 -0.28 7.97
N ILE A 97 -0.33 0.46 7.83
CA ILE A 97 0.22 0.86 6.54
C ILE A 97 1.54 0.14 6.36
N ILE A 98 1.68 -0.60 5.27
CA ILE A 98 2.93 -1.26 4.89
C ILE A 98 3.37 -0.69 3.53
N ALA A 99 4.48 0.06 3.54
CA ALA A 99 5.01 0.68 2.34
C ALA A 99 6.38 0.13 1.97
N MET A 100 6.52 -0.30 0.71
CA MET A 100 7.82 -0.65 0.14
C MET A 100 8.46 0.60 -0.44
N LYS A 101 9.57 0.99 0.13
CA LYS A 101 10.28 2.23 -0.19
C LYS A 101 11.76 1.97 -0.48
N GLY A 102 12.45 2.97 -0.98
CA GLY A 102 13.91 2.93 -1.18
C GLY A 102 14.55 4.26 -0.83
N GLY A 103 15.85 4.25 -0.55
CA GLY A 103 16.61 5.44 -0.25
C GLY A 103 16.52 5.89 1.20
N ASP A 104 16.89 7.15 1.44
CA ASP A 104 16.78 7.79 2.75
C ASP A 104 15.34 8.25 2.99
N LEU A 105 14.79 7.86 4.13
CA LEU A 105 13.40 8.13 4.51
C LEU A 105 13.27 9.12 5.67
N ASP A 106 14.39 9.60 6.23
CA ASP A 106 14.39 10.40 7.47
C ASP A 106 13.57 11.69 7.33
N GLU A 107 13.78 12.45 6.27
CA GLU A 107 13.00 13.67 6.05
C GLU A 107 11.53 13.38 5.70
N GLU A 108 11.30 12.32 4.94
CA GLU A 108 9.95 11.90 4.56
C GLU A 108 9.14 11.49 5.79
N PHE A 109 9.76 10.75 6.70
CA PHE A 109 9.18 10.35 8.00
C PHE A 109 8.93 11.54 8.91
N LYS A 110 9.91 12.42 9.10
CA LYS A 110 9.76 13.62 9.95
C LYS A 110 8.55 14.45 9.55
N LYS A 111 8.36 14.69 8.24
CA LYS A 111 7.19 15.43 7.73
C LYS A 111 5.87 14.73 8.02
N ALA A 112 5.83 13.41 7.90
CA ALA A 112 4.65 12.62 8.19
C ALA A 112 4.34 12.59 9.68
N GLU A 113 5.34 12.38 10.53
CA GLU A 113 5.20 12.39 11.99
C GLU A 113 4.69 13.74 12.52
N LEU A 114 5.26 14.86 12.07
CA LEU A 114 4.81 16.18 12.48
C LEU A 114 3.32 16.40 12.26
N LYS A 115 2.79 15.87 11.15
CA LYS A 115 1.38 16.09 10.78
C LYS A 115 0.44 15.04 11.36
N TYR A 116 0.87 13.80 11.46
CA TYR A 116 0.00 12.65 11.76
C TYR A 116 0.36 11.91 13.05
N LYS A 117 1.19 12.50 13.90
CA LYS A 117 1.67 11.90 15.17
C LYS A 117 0.53 11.32 16.03
N SER A 118 -0.61 12.01 16.11
CA SER A 118 -1.76 11.55 16.88
C SER A 118 -2.40 10.25 16.38
N PHE A 119 -2.15 9.87 15.14
CA PHE A 119 -2.65 8.64 14.54
C PHE A 119 -1.63 7.50 14.52
N ILE A 120 -0.36 7.79 14.79
CA ILE A 120 0.72 6.81 14.75
C ILE A 120 0.90 6.20 16.14
N LYS A 121 0.53 4.93 16.28
CA LYS A 121 0.83 4.18 17.51
C LYS A 121 2.27 3.68 17.53
N LYS A 122 2.74 3.17 16.40
CA LYS A 122 4.11 2.64 16.24
C LYS A 122 4.53 2.72 14.78
N SER A 123 5.80 3.01 14.55
CA SER A 123 6.43 2.91 13.24
C SER A 123 7.70 2.07 13.33
N THR A 124 7.93 1.22 12.34
CA THR A 124 9.12 0.37 12.23
C THR A 124 9.60 0.38 10.79
N VAL A 125 10.90 0.55 10.60
CA VAL A 125 11.54 0.45 9.29
C VAL A 125 12.45 -0.76 9.27
N TYR A 126 12.21 -1.68 8.35
CA TYR A 126 13.05 -2.83 8.11
C TYR A 126 13.90 -2.58 6.87
N GLU A 127 15.20 -2.75 6.99
CA GLU A 127 16.09 -2.77 5.85
C GLU A 127 16.15 -4.17 5.25
N LEU A 128 15.94 -4.25 3.93
CA LEU A 128 15.96 -5.52 3.22
C LEU A 128 17.36 -5.77 2.66
N ALA A 129 18.05 -6.77 3.20
CA ALA A 129 19.34 -7.22 2.71
C ALA A 129 19.17 -8.23 1.58
N TYR A 130 19.76 -7.93 0.41
CA TYR A 130 19.81 -8.83 -0.73
C TYR A 130 21.20 -9.42 -0.89
N LYS A 131 21.29 -10.72 -1.09
CA LYS A 131 22.52 -11.41 -1.47
C LYS A 131 22.31 -12.18 -2.78
N PRO A 132 23.19 -12.04 -3.77
CA PRO A 132 24.34 -11.12 -3.84
C PRO A 132 23.91 -9.66 -4.00
N THR A 133 24.66 -8.74 -3.39
CA THR A 133 24.43 -7.31 -3.59
C THR A 133 24.90 -6.90 -4.97
N ASN A 134 24.02 -6.34 -5.77
CA ASN A 134 24.40 -5.75 -7.04
C ASN A 134 24.95 -4.33 -6.77
N LEU A 135 26.15 -4.02 -7.27
CA LEU A 135 26.82 -2.72 -7.12
C LEU A 135 25.97 -1.53 -7.60
N ARG A 136 24.99 -1.75 -8.47
CA ARG A 136 24.05 -0.72 -8.93
C ARG A 136 22.97 -0.37 -7.90
N ASN A 137 22.79 -1.15 -6.85
CA ASN A 137 21.70 -0.98 -5.88
C ASN A 137 22.22 -0.34 -4.58
N LYS A 138 22.87 0.83 -4.69
CA LYS A 138 23.40 1.60 -3.55
C LYS A 138 22.31 2.15 -2.61
N LYS A 139 21.06 2.21 -3.08
CA LYS A 139 19.91 2.66 -2.27
C LYS A 139 19.16 1.43 -1.78
N GLY A 140 19.37 1.06 -0.53
CA GLY A 140 18.70 -0.08 0.10
C GLY A 140 17.19 -0.04 -0.05
N LYS A 141 16.57 -1.22 -0.19
CA LYS A 141 15.11 -1.38 -0.13
C LYS A 141 14.68 -1.45 1.32
N LYS A 142 13.59 -0.79 1.63
CA LYS A 142 13.04 -0.71 2.99
C LYS A 142 11.58 -1.11 3.00
N LEU A 143 11.18 -1.77 4.07
CA LEU A 143 9.79 -2.02 4.39
C LEU A 143 9.41 -1.15 5.58
N VAL A 144 8.48 -0.25 5.36
CA VAL A 144 7.96 0.65 6.39
C VAL A 144 6.64 0.08 6.89
N VAL A 145 6.56 -0.19 8.18
CA VAL A 145 5.36 -0.68 8.85
C VAL A 145 4.88 0.36 9.85
N ILE A 146 3.68 0.85 9.68
CA ILE A 146 3.07 1.86 10.56
C ILE A 146 1.78 1.29 11.12
N GLU A 147 1.71 1.19 12.42
CA GLU A 147 0.49 0.85 13.16
C GLU A 147 -0.27 2.14 13.46
N LEU A 148 -1.52 2.18 13.00
CA LEU A 148 -2.43 3.30 13.19
C LEU A 148 -3.42 3.04 14.31
N GLN A 149 -3.77 4.11 15.01
CA GLN A 149 -4.89 4.16 15.94
C GLN A 149 -5.54 5.55 15.84
N LYS A 150 -6.81 5.59 15.42
CA LYS A 150 -7.61 6.82 15.40
C LYS A 150 -8.22 7.10 16.75
#